data_6a8a4446bdb48260b240c3851ddc376e
#
_entry.id   6a8a4446bdb48260b240c3851ddc376e
#
_cell.length_a   1.000
_cell.length_b   1.000
_cell.length_c   1.000
_cell.angle_alpha   90.00
_cell.angle_beta   90.00
_cell.angle_gamma   90.00
#
_symmetry.space_group_name_H-M   'P 1'
#
loop_
_entity.id
_entity.type
_entity.pdbx_description
1 polymer ?
#
loop_
_entity_poly.entity_id
_entity_poly.type
_entity_poly.pdbx_seq_one_letter_code
_entity_poly.pdbx_strand_id
1 'polypeptide(L)'
;MTLYEQGDIIEVDFDPTLGHEPKKMRPALVVSVGYFNNVLSSLTVVCPIASTVNGHPLHVEIANGNAVHGCVCLEQIRAIDLSSPKHRTKKTGSSIDTETMTRVLDGIGAMFGI
;
A
#
# COMPACT_ATOMS: atom_id res chain seq x y z
N MET A 1 0.14 13.93 15.10
CA MET A 1 -0.34 12.58 14.76
C MET A 1 -0.41 12.42 13.25
N THR A 2 0.12 11.33 12.73
CA THR A 2 0.08 11.06 11.30
C THR A 2 -1.19 10.29 10.97
N LEU A 3 -1.96 10.79 10.01
CA LEU A 3 -3.19 10.15 9.58
C LEU A 3 -2.96 9.49 8.23
N TYR A 4 -3.49 8.28 8.07
CA TYR A 4 -3.36 7.50 6.85
C TYR A 4 -4.73 7.33 6.22
N GLU A 5 -4.84 7.72 4.95
CA GLU A 5 -6.11 7.69 4.22
C GLU A 5 -6.04 6.68 3.09
N GLN A 6 -7.19 6.11 2.75
CA GLN A 6 -7.27 5.22 1.59
C GLN A 6 -6.78 5.95 0.35
N GLY A 7 -5.89 5.31 -0.39
CA GLY A 7 -5.30 5.90 -1.58
C GLY A 7 -3.96 6.57 -1.34
N ASP A 8 -3.55 6.74 -0.09
CA ASP A 8 -2.23 7.31 0.19
C ASP A 8 -1.14 6.38 -0.34
N ILE A 9 -0.11 6.98 -0.91
CA ILE A 9 1.11 6.27 -1.29
C ILE A 9 2.11 6.53 -0.19
N ILE A 10 2.59 5.45 0.43
CA ILE A 10 3.53 5.52 1.55
C ILE A 10 4.74 4.67 1.25
N GLU A 11 5.78 4.85 2.04
CA GLU A 11 6.94 3.97 2.02
C GLU A 11 6.93 3.14 3.27
N VAL A 12 7.22 1.86 3.15
CA VAL A 12 7.17 0.90 4.26
C VAL A 12 8.41 0.03 4.24
N ASP A 13 8.94 -0.23 5.42
CA ASP A 13 9.96 -1.24 5.61
C ASP A 13 9.24 -2.56 5.84
N PHE A 14 9.13 -3.38 4.78
CA PHE A 14 8.41 -4.63 4.86
C PHE A 14 9.24 -5.77 5.44
N ASP A 15 10.53 -5.56 5.60
CA ASP A 15 11.40 -6.64 6.06
C ASP A 15 12.26 -6.17 7.23
N PRO A 16 11.64 -6.00 8.40
CA PRO A 16 12.37 -5.50 9.56
C PRO A 16 13.38 -6.51 10.12
N THR A 17 13.33 -7.77 9.68
CA THR A 17 14.28 -8.77 10.15
C THR A 17 15.67 -8.56 9.58
N LEU A 18 15.78 -7.75 8.54
CA LEU A 18 17.07 -7.38 7.98
C LEU A 18 17.49 -6.02 8.52
N GLY A 19 17.24 -5.78 9.76
CA GLY A 19 17.21 -4.46 10.37
C GLY A 19 18.45 -3.61 10.26
N HIS A 20 19.62 -4.19 10.08
CA HIS A 20 20.81 -3.38 9.92
C HIS A 20 21.09 -3.05 8.45
N GLU A 21 20.27 -3.54 7.55
CA GLU A 21 20.30 -3.11 6.18
C GLU A 21 19.62 -1.74 6.10
N PRO A 22 20.31 -0.72 5.64
CA PRO A 22 19.64 0.56 5.51
C PRO A 22 18.57 0.42 4.46
N LYS A 23 17.47 0.46 4.88
CA LYS A 23 16.38 0.67 4.20
C LYS A 23 16.01 0.03 3.13
N LYS A 24 15.28 -0.72 3.23
CA LYS A 24 14.50 -1.37 2.24
C LYS A 24 13.10 -0.79 2.22
N MET A 25 13.07 0.52 2.28
CA MET A 25 11.78 1.21 2.17
C MET A 25 11.22 1.01 0.77
N ARG A 26 9.99 0.53 0.69
CA ARG A 26 9.34 0.25 -0.58
C ARG A 26 8.02 0.98 -0.65
N PRO A 27 7.58 1.41 -1.84
CA PRO A 27 6.28 2.06 -1.95
C PRO A 27 5.16 1.07 -1.74
N ALA A 28 4.08 1.56 -1.17
CA ALA A 28 2.88 0.78 -0.92
C ALA A 28 1.67 1.68 -1.00
N LEU A 29 0.53 1.08 -1.33
CA LEU A 29 -0.74 1.79 -1.43
C LEU A 29 -1.59 1.44 -0.23
N VAL A 30 -2.08 2.45 0.48
CA VAL A 30 -3.01 2.25 1.58
C VAL A 30 -4.38 1.93 0.98
N VAL A 31 -4.92 0.76 1.31
CA VAL A 31 -6.19 0.32 0.75
C VAL A 31 -7.33 0.35 1.76
N SER A 32 -7.03 0.41 3.06
CA SER A 32 -8.06 0.52 4.09
C SER A 32 -8.44 1.99 4.31
N VAL A 33 -9.70 2.21 4.69
CA VAL A 33 -10.22 3.57 4.85
C VAL A 33 -9.65 4.23 6.11
N GLY A 34 -9.66 5.57 6.10
CA GLY A 34 -9.06 6.35 7.18
C GLY A 34 -9.67 6.06 8.55
N TYR A 35 -10.97 5.79 8.61
CA TYR A 35 -11.61 5.47 9.88
C TYR A 35 -11.00 4.20 10.50
N PHE A 36 -10.79 3.17 9.68
CA PHE A 36 -10.13 1.96 10.16
C PHE A 36 -8.70 2.27 10.60
N ASN A 37 -7.93 2.97 9.77
CA ASN A 37 -6.52 3.22 10.02
C ASN A 37 -6.27 4.08 11.25
N ASN A 38 -7.10 5.07 11.46
CA ASN A 38 -6.81 6.15 12.40
C ASN A 38 -7.65 6.10 13.67
N VAL A 39 -8.76 5.38 13.66
CA VAL A 39 -9.73 5.37 14.76
C VAL A 39 -9.91 3.97 15.32
N LEU A 40 -10.23 2.99 14.48
CA LEU A 40 -10.56 1.65 14.93
C LEU A 40 -9.35 0.83 15.34
N SER A 41 -8.18 1.14 14.79
CA SER A 41 -7.04 0.26 14.93
C SER A 41 -5.74 1.05 14.87
N SER A 42 -4.65 0.44 15.29
CA SER A 42 -3.30 0.94 15.01
C SER A 42 -2.78 0.35 13.71
N LEU A 43 -3.58 -0.47 13.04
CA LEU A 43 -3.17 -1.13 11.80
C LEU A 43 -3.64 -0.33 10.59
N THR A 44 -2.91 -0.47 9.50
CA THR A 44 -3.41 -0.06 8.18
C THR A 44 -3.18 -1.21 7.22
N VAL A 45 -4.06 -1.37 6.24
CA VAL A 45 -3.94 -2.44 5.25
C VAL A 45 -3.36 -1.84 3.99
N VAL A 46 -2.29 -2.45 3.48
CA VAL A 46 -1.57 -1.94 2.33
C VAL A 46 -1.33 -3.05 1.31
N CYS A 47 -1.09 -2.63 0.07
CA CYS A 47 -0.57 -3.50 -0.98
C CYS A 47 0.76 -2.94 -1.45
N PRO A 48 1.82 -3.74 -1.52
CA PRO A 48 3.08 -3.27 -2.05
C PRO A 48 2.96 -2.86 -3.51
N ILE A 49 3.80 -1.93 -3.93
CA ILE A 49 3.89 -1.50 -5.33
C ILE A 49 5.21 -2.00 -5.88
N ALA A 50 5.14 -2.79 -6.94
CA ALA A 50 6.32 -3.30 -7.64
C ALA A 50 6.62 -2.42 -8.84
N SER A 51 7.91 -2.21 -9.12
CA SER A 51 8.30 -1.38 -10.25
C SER A 51 8.16 -2.09 -11.59
N THR A 52 8.09 -3.41 -11.58
CA THR A 52 8.01 -4.21 -12.81
C THR A 52 6.56 -4.56 -13.12
N VAL A 53 6.14 -4.30 -14.34
CA VAL A 53 4.81 -4.66 -14.82
C VAL A 53 4.96 -5.91 -15.68
N ASN A 54 4.39 -7.03 -15.22
CA ASN A 54 4.58 -8.32 -15.88
C ASN A 54 3.28 -8.99 -16.30
N GLY A 55 2.16 -8.27 -16.24
CA GLY A 55 0.87 -8.81 -16.66
C GLY A 55 0.24 -9.82 -15.73
N HIS A 56 0.75 -9.93 -14.50
CA HIS A 56 0.15 -10.83 -13.51
C HIS A 56 -1.29 -10.42 -13.25
N PRO A 57 -2.24 -11.38 -13.24
CA PRO A 57 -3.67 -11.02 -13.14
C PRO A 57 -4.06 -10.33 -11.82
N LEU A 58 -3.28 -10.51 -10.75
CA LEU A 58 -3.55 -9.84 -9.48
C LEU A 58 -2.73 -8.57 -9.30
N HIS A 59 -2.09 -8.08 -10.37
CA HIS A 59 -1.38 -6.82 -10.32
C HIS A 59 -2.17 -5.77 -11.09
N VAL A 60 -2.39 -4.62 -10.47
CA VAL A 60 -3.09 -3.50 -11.10
C VAL A 60 -2.06 -2.47 -11.52
N GLU A 61 -1.92 -2.26 -12.82
CA GLU A 61 -0.97 -1.28 -13.35
C GLU A 61 -1.41 0.13 -12.96
N ILE A 62 -0.46 0.92 -12.50
CA ILE A 62 -0.73 2.29 -12.07
C ILE A 62 -0.78 3.18 -13.31
N ALA A 63 -1.84 3.97 -13.42
CA ALA A 63 -2.03 4.85 -14.56
C ALA A 63 -0.94 5.91 -14.62
N ASN A 64 -0.67 6.40 -15.83
CA ASN A 64 0.30 7.47 -16.03
C ASN A 64 -0.15 8.72 -15.29
N GLY A 65 0.82 9.52 -14.88
CA GLY A 65 0.54 10.77 -14.17
C GLY A 65 0.59 10.66 -12.67
N ASN A 66 0.74 9.45 -12.13
CA ASN A 66 0.92 9.26 -10.70
C ASN A 66 2.40 9.45 -10.31
N ALA A 67 2.63 9.69 -9.01
CA ALA A 67 3.98 9.91 -8.51
C ALA A 67 4.84 8.65 -8.55
N VAL A 68 4.21 7.48 -8.63
CA VAL A 68 4.92 6.20 -8.69
C VAL A 68 4.53 5.47 -9.96
N HIS A 69 5.40 4.56 -10.38
CA HIS A 69 5.18 3.74 -11.56
C HIS A 69 5.22 2.27 -11.17
N GLY A 70 4.58 1.42 -11.94
CA GLY A 70 4.58 -0.01 -11.71
C GLY A 70 3.19 -0.55 -11.51
N CYS A 71 3.05 -1.49 -10.59
CA CYS A 71 1.76 -2.13 -10.36
C CYS A 71 1.55 -2.39 -8.87
N VAL A 72 0.28 -2.36 -8.47
CA VAL A 72 -0.15 -2.67 -7.11
C VAL A 72 -0.34 -4.18 -7.03
N CYS A 73 0.34 -4.81 -6.08
CA CYS A 73 0.33 -6.28 -5.96
C CYS A 73 -0.75 -6.70 -4.98
N LEU A 74 -1.91 -7.07 -5.50
CA LEU A 74 -3.07 -7.37 -4.66
C LEU A 74 -2.87 -8.64 -3.83
N GLU A 75 -2.16 -9.61 -4.37
CA GLU A 75 -1.94 -10.87 -3.67
C GLU A 75 -1.01 -10.72 -2.46
N GLN A 76 -0.36 -9.58 -2.35
CA GLN A 76 0.54 -9.31 -1.23
C GLN A 76 -0.08 -8.35 -0.22
N ILE A 77 -1.40 -8.23 -0.24
CA ILE A 77 -2.13 -7.39 0.71
C ILE A 77 -1.81 -7.82 2.14
N ARG A 78 -1.55 -6.85 3.01
CA ARG A 78 -1.20 -7.16 4.39
C ARG A 78 -1.49 -5.97 5.30
N ALA A 79 -1.71 -6.29 6.58
CA ALA A 79 -1.86 -5.26 7.60
C ALA A 79 -0.50 -4.94 8.20
N ILE A 80 -0.30 -3.66 8.48
CA ILE A 80 0.93 -3.18 9.09
C ILE A 80 0.55 -2.43 10.36
N ASP A 81 1.27 -2.69 11.44
CA ASP A 81 1.03 -2.01 12.71
C ASP A 81 1.78 -0.68 12.70
N LEU A 82 1.02 0.40 12.61
CA LEU A 82 1.58 1.76 12.54
C LEU A 82 2.27 2.17 13.82
N SER A 83 1.95 1.51 14.94
CA SER A 83 2.57 1.83 16.24
C SER A 83 3.85 1.05 16.47
N SER A 84 4.15 0.06 15.62
CA SER A 84 5.32 -0.79 15.82
C SER A 84 6.56 -0.14 15.25
N PRO A 85 7.65 -0.06 16.00
CA PRO A 85 8.90 0.44 15.45
C PRO A 85 9.53 -0.51 14.43
N LYS A 86 9.02 -1.74 14.31
CA LYS A 86 9.54 -2.71 13.37
C LYS A 86 9.18 -2.37 11.93
N HIS A 87 8.00 -1.79 11.74
CA HIS A 87 7.54 -1.44 10.39
C HIS A 87 7.53 0.07 10.25
N ARG A 88 8.69 0.61 9.92
CA ARG A 88 8.77 2.05 9.70
C ARG A 88 7.97 2.43 8.48
N THR A 89 7.17 3.46 8.61
CA THR A 89 6.36 3.97 7.53
C THR A 89 6.63 5.44 7.35
N LYS A 90 6.49 5.91 6.13
CA LYS A 90 6.66 7.33 5.81
C LYS A 90 5.65 7.71 4.74
N LYS A 91 4.91 8.77 4.99
CA LYS A 91 4.01 9.30 3.98
C LYS A 91 4.81 10.02 2.92
N THR A 92 4.46 9.81 1.66
CA THR A 92 5.11 10.50 0.54
C THR A 92 4.46 11.83 0.24
N GLY A 93 3.23 12.05 0.72
CA GLY A 93 2.45 13.21 0.38
C GLY A 93 1.67 13.05 -0.91
N SER A 94 1.76 11.89 -1.55
CA SER A 94 1.06 11.62 -2.81
C SER A 94 -0.07 10.63 -2.59
N SER A 95 -1.07 10.69 -3.46
CA SER A 95 -2.20 9.77 -3.46
C SER A 95 -2.32 9.18 -4.85
N ILE A 96 -2.88 7.97 -4.93
CA ILE A 96 -3.15 7.32 -6.21
C ILE A 96 -4.39 7.96 -6.84
N ASP A 97 -4.48 7.90 -8.17
CA ASP A 97 -5.67 8.40 -8.86
C ASP A 97 -6.88 7.54 -8.57
N THR A 98 -8.06 8.13 -8.75
CA THR A 98 -9.32 7.46 -8.42
C THR A 98 -9.56 6.22 -9.28
N GLU A 99 -9.22 6.28 -10.55
CA GLU A 99 -9.45 5.14 -11.43
C GLU A 99 -8.62 3.93 -11.01
N THR A 100 -7.34 4.14 -10.74
CA THR A 100 -6.48 3.05 -10.27
C THR A 100 -6.99 2.50 -8.95
N MET A 101 -7.40 3.39 -8.02
CA MET A 101 -7.91 2.96 -6.73
C MET A 101 -9.16 2.10 -6.89
N THR A 102 -10.07 2.48 -7.79
CA THR A 102 -11.28 1.70 -8.05
C THR A 102 -10.92 0.30 -8.55
N ARG A 103 -9.97 0.22 -9.47
CA ARG A 103 -9.54 -1.10 -10.00
C ARG A 103 -8.88 -1.95 -8.91
N VAL A 104 -8.14 -1.32 -8.02
CA VAL A 104 -7.52 -2.03 -6.90
C VAL A 104 -8.60 -2.60 -5.98
N LEU A 105 -9.58 -1.78 -5.60
CA LEU A 105 -10.66 -2.22 -4.71
C LEU A 105 -11.51 -3.31 -5.35
N ASP A 106 -11.81 -3.18 -6.65
CA ASP A 106 -12.54 -4.22 -7.36
C ASP A 106 -11.78 -5.53 -7.37
N GLY A 107 -10.47 -5.47 -7.59
CA GLY A 107 -9.64 -6.67 -7.58
C GLY A 107 -9.57 -7.32 -6.20
N ILE A 108 -9.46 -6.52 -5.15
CA ILE A 108 -9.46 -7.04 -3.78
C ILE A 108 -10.81 -7.71 -3.49
N GLY A 109 -11.92 -7.04 -3.87
CA GLY A 109 -13.24 -7.62 -3.69
C GLY A 109 -13.37 -8.97 -4.41
N ALA A 110 -12.85 -9.05 -5.62
CA ALA A 110 -12.89 -10.29 -6.40
C ALA A 110 -12.10 -11.41 -5.70
N MET A 111 -10.96 -11.08 -5.07
CA MET A 111 -10.19 -12.08 -4.35
C MET A 111 -10.98 -12.70 -3.19
N PHE A 112 -11.92 -11.96 -2.63
CA PHE A 112 -12.73 -12.43 -1.51
C PHE A 112 -14.17 -12.79 -1.91
N GLY A 113 -14.45 -12.82 -3.20
CA GLY A 113 -15.76 -13.23 -3.69
C GLY A 113 -16.87 -12.22 -3.48
N ILE A 114 -16.51 -10.96 -3.40
CA ILE A 114 -17.49 -9.89 -3.16
C ILE A 114 -17.86 -9.19 -4.45
#